data_661f040d1507a1d25d33e3824d388879
#
_entry.id   661f040d1507a1d25d33e3824d388879
#
_cell.length_a   1.000
_cell.length_b   1.000
_cell.length_c   1.000
_cell.angle_alpha   90.00
_cell.angle_beta   90.00
_cell.angle_gamma   90.00
#
_symmetry.space_group_name_H-M   'P 1'
#
loop_
_entity.id
_entity.type
_entity.pdbx_description
1 polymer ?
#
loop_
_entity_poly.entity_id
_entity_poly.type
_entity_poly.pdbx_seq_one_letter_code
_entity_poly.pdbx_strand_id
1 'polypeptide(L)'
;MTVFDRLHQGEHIDIRDADYQREVHGEIDRCDHLCWQLRQTDPAAKQRLVELENELFNGQIKDGTYLTLPMSVDCASQVTLGKNVYINHHVTMMSLGGVQIDDGAMLGPEVGLFTVNHEPGNLHTIMTKPIHIEKGAWLGARVSVLPGVTIGQGAIVGTKSVVTKDIPPYTVAVGNPARVIRQLEH
;
A
#
# COMPACT_ATOMS: atom_id res chain seq x y z
N MET A 1 -23.25 -6.63 2.72
CA MET A 1 -21.92 -6.94 2.15
C MET A 1 -21.48 -5.69 1.39
N THR A 2 -20.37 -5.09 1.79
CA THR A 2 -19.84 -3.87 1.16
C THR A 2 -19.21 -4.16 -0.20
N VAL A 3 -18.94 -3.12 -0.99
CA VAL A 3 -18.16 -3.26 -2.25
C VAL A 3 -16.76 -3.80 -1.95
N PHE A 4 -16.14 -3.38 -0.85
CA PHE A 4 -14.84 -3.89 -0.41
C PHE A 4 -14.87 -5.40 -0.14
N ASP A 5 -15.92 -5.90 0.54
CA ASP A 5 -16.09 -7.35 0.78
C ASP A 5 -16.21 -8.13 -0.54
N ARG A 6 -16.97 -7.61 -1.50
CA ARG A 6 -17.16 -8.21 -2.83
C ARG A 6 -15.85 -8.29 -3.61
N LEU A 7 -15.08 -7.20 -3.63
CA LEU A 7 -13.75 -7.14 -4.26
C LEU A 7 -12.76 -8.12 -3.62
N HIS A 8 -12.76 -8.21 -2.28
CA HIS A 8 -11.90 -9.17 -1.56
C HIS A 8 -12.29 -10.63 -1.82
N GLN A 9 -13.54 -10.90 -2.19
CA GLN A 9 -14.01 -12.23 -2.63
C GLN A 9 -13.67 -12.51 -4.12
N GLY A 10 -13.03 -11.56 -4.81
CA GLY A 10 -12.60 -11.70 -6.20
C GLY A 10 -13.68 -11.34 -7.22
N GLU A 11 -14.76 -10.67 -6.79
CA GLU A 11 -15.76 -10.17 -7.73
C GLU A 11 -15.18 -9.07 -8.61
N HIS A 12 -15.48 -9.13 -9.91
CA HIS A 12 -15.17 -8.07 -10.86
C HIS A 12 -16.29 -7.03 -10.82
N ILE A 13 -15.97 -5.78 -10.56
CA ILE A 13 -16.97 -4.73 -10.35
C ILE A 13 -16.83 -3.63 -11.39
N ASP A 14 -17.96 -3.22 -11.99
CA ASP A 14 -17.99 -2.03 -12.86
C ASP A 14 -17.88 -0.78 -11.97
N ILE A 15 -16.89 0.08 -12.26
CA ILE A 15 -16.66 1.33 -11.50
C ILE A 15 -17.82 2.32 -11.60
N ARG A 16 -18.80 2.10 -12.51
CA ARG A 16 -20.03 2.89 -12.66
C ARG A 16 -21.18 2.38 -11.79
N ASP A 17 -21.01 1.23 -11.13
CA ASP A 17 -21.98 0.70 -10.17
C ASP A 17 -22.26 1.72 -9.07
N ALA A 18 -23.53 1.90 -8.71
CA ALA A 18 -23.96 2.91 -7.76
C ALA A 18 -23.36 2.69 -6.35
N ASP A 19 -23.20 1.44 -5.94
CA ASP A 19 -22.58 1.12 -4.65
C ASP A 19 -21.08 1.42 -4.69
N TYR A 20 -20.41 1.12 -5.82
CA TYR A 20 -19.00 1.48 -6.01
C TYR A 20 -18.80 3.00 -5.92
N GLN A 21 -19.62 3.78 -6.64
CA GLN A 21 -19.57 5.24 -6.61
C GLN A 21 -19.78 5.78 -5.20
N ARG A 22 -20.69 5.21 -4.43
CA ARG A 22 -20.97 5.66 -3.06
C ARG A 22 -19.87 5.26 -2.07
N GLU A 23 -19.46 3.99 -2.06
CA GLU A 23 -18.59 3.44 -1.02
C GLU A 23 -17.12 3.70 -1.32
N VAL A 24 -16.67 3.38 -2.54
CA VAL A 24 -15.25 3.49 -2.90
C VAL A 24 -14.86 4.93 -3.17
N HIS A 25 -15.63 5.68 -3.96
CA HIS A 25 -15.32 7.10 -4.18
C HIS A 25 -15.45 7.92 -2.89
N GLY A 26 -16.42 7.59 -2.03
CA GLY A 26 -16.51 8.24 -0.71
C GLY A 26 -15.26 8.03 0.15
N GLU A 27 -14.67 6.84 0.12
CA GLU A 27 -13.41 6.57 0.81
C GLU A 27 -12.22 7.26 0.13
N ILE A 28 -12.15 7.26 -1.20
CA ILE A 28 -11.12 7.99 -1.96
C ILE A 28 -11.17 9.48 -1.62
N ASP A 29 -12.35 10.11 -1.69
CA ASP A 29 -12.53 11.53 -1.38
C ASP A 29 -12.09 11.86 0.06
N ARG A 30 -12.41 10.98 1.03
CA ARG A 30 -11.96 11.11 2.42
C ARG A 30 -10.43 11.07 2.52
N CYS A 31 -9.81 10.08 1.90
CA CYS A 31 -8.36 9.91 1.92
C CYS A 31 -7.64 11.05 1.21
N ASP A 32 -8.13 11.50 0.06
CA ASP A 32 -7.57 12.63 -0.69
C ASP A 32 -7.61 13.92 0.12
N HIS A 33 -8.75 14.18 0.80
CA HIS A 33 -8.88 15.34 1.68
C HIS A 33 -7.87 15.30 2.83
N LEU A 34 -7.71 14.17 3.50
CA LEU A 34 -6.77 14.01 4.61
C LEU A 34 -5.31 14.09 4.14
N CYS A 35 -4.98 13.48 3.00
CA CYS A 35 -3.66 13.60 2.38
C CYS A 35 -3.36 15.06 1.98
N TRP A 36 -4.37 15.81 1.52
CA TRP A 36 -4.22 17.25 1.26
C TRP A 36 -3.97 18.03 2.55
N GLN A 37 -4.74 17.80 3.62
CA GLN A 37 -4.53 18.46 4.92
C GLN A 37 -3.12 18.17 5.47
N LEU A 38 -2.66 16.91 5.41
CA LEU A 38 -1.31 16.53 5.81
C LEU A 38 -0.22 17.32 5.06
N ARG A 39 -0.39 17.50 3.74
CA ARG A 39 0.55 18.29 2.93
C ARG A 39 0.56 19.79 3.23
N GLN A 40 -0.56 20.34 3.73
CA GLN A 40 -0.70 21.76 4.09
C GLN A 40 -0.32 22.05 5.54
N THR A 41 -0.15 21.01 6.38
CA THR A 41 0.17 21.16 7.80
C THR A 41 1.66 21.47 7.98
N ASP A 42 1.95 22.48 8.83
CA ASP A 42 3.32 22.82 9.18
C ASP A 42 4.06 21.60 9.77
N PRO A 43 5.25 21.25 9.25
CA PRO A 43 6.06 20.16 9.79
C PRO A 43 6.41 20.29 11.27
N ALA A 44 6.37 21.50 11.84
CA ALA A 44 6.55 21.76 13.26
C ALA A 44 5.31 21.40 14.11
N ALA A 45 4.11 21.35 13.52
CA ALA A 45 2.86 21.03 14.21
C ALA A 45 2.70 19.51 14.42
N LYS A 46 3.64 18.88 15.14
CA LYS A 46 3.76 17.43 15.28
C LYS A 46 2.49 16.75 15.78
N GLN A 47 1.81 17.35 16.77
CA GLN A 47 0.58 16.78 17.31
C GLN A 47 -0.52 16.74 16.23
N ARG A 48 -0.68 17.83 15.45
CA ARG A 48 -1.69 17.87 14.39
C ARG A 48 -1.40 16.87 13.27
N LEU A 49 -0.13 16.66 12.92
CA LEU A 49 0.26 15.64 11.96
C LEU A 49 -0.14 14.25 12.44
N VAL A 50 0.17 13.90 13.69
CA VAL A 50 -0.19 12.60 14.29
C VAL A 50 -1.71 12.41 14.33
N GLU A 51 -2.48 13.45 14.65
CA GLU A 51 -3.95 13.39 14.62
C GLU A 51 -4.47 13.05 13.20
N LEU A 52 -3.98 13.76 12.19
CA LEU A 52 -4.37 13.56 10.80
C LEU A 52 -3.93 12.18 10.25
N GLU A 53 -2.73 11.72 10.61
CA GLU A 53 -2.26 10.38 10.26
C GLU A 53 -3.16 9.30 10.87
N ASN A 54 -3.52 9.44 12.16
CA ASN A 54 -4.45 8.53 12.82
C ASN A 54 -5.85 8.58 12.22
N GLU A 55 -6.34 9.76 11.83
CA GLU A 55 -7.63 9.91 11.15
C GLU A 55 -7.59 9.22 9.77
N LEU A 56 -6.51 9.39 8.99
CA LEU A 56 -6.33 8.75 7.68
C LEU A 56 -6.41 7.22 7.79
N PHE A 57 -5.69 6.63 8.74
CA PHE A 57 -5.64 5.18 8.94
C PHE A 57 -6.63 4.66 10.00
N ASN A 58 -7.71 5.41 10.31
CA ASN A 58 -8.77 5.01 11.24
C ASN A 58 -8.25 4.55 12.62
N GLY A 59 -7.21 5.21 13.15
CA GLY A 59 -6.60 4.88 14.44
C GLY A 59 -5.78 3.57 14.46
N GLN A 60 -5.44 3.04 13.31
CA GLN A 60 -4.71 1.76 13.20
C GLN A 60 -3.19 1.89 13.18
N ILE A 61 -2.65 3.12 13.31
CA ILE A 61 -1.19 3.32 13.41
C ILE A 61 -0.70 2.76 14.75
N LYS A 62 0.20 1.80 14.69
CA LYS A 62 0.73 1.11 15.87
C LYS A 62 2.04 1.72 16.34
N ASP A 63 2.40 1.41 17.60
CA ASP A 63 3.62 1.90 18.26
C ASP A 63 4.87 1.74 17.39
N GLY A 64 5.69 2.78 17.36
CA GLY A 64 6.94 2.80 16.61
C GLY A 64 6.81 2.93 15.09
N THR A 65 5.59 2.93 14.57
CA THR A 65 5.35 3.15 13.12
C THR A 65 5.52 4.63 12.80
N TYR A 66 6.29 4.92 11.75
CA TYR A 66 6.63 6.25 11.32
C TYR A 66 6.32 6.47 9.85
N LEU A 67 5.59 7.55 9.56
CA LEU A 67 5.21 7.95 8.23
C LEU A 67 5.96 9.24 7.84
N THR A 68 6.56 9.25 6.66
CA THR A 68 7.19 10.45 6.11
C THR A 68 6.31 11.03 5.00
N LEU A 69 5.93 12.28 5.15
CA LEU A 69 5.08 12.97 4.20
C LEU A 69 5.89 13.65 3.08
N PRO A 70 5.30 13.96 1.93
CA PRO A 70 3.93 13.60 1.55
C PRO A 70 3.79 12.14 1.14
N MET A 71 2.56 11.63 1.22
CA MET A 71 2.17 10.33 0.70
C MET A 71 0.80 10.43 0.01
N SER A 72 0.41 9.40 -0.72
CA SER A 72 -0.91 9.26 -1.34
C SER A 72 -1.48 7.87 -1.05
N VAL A 73 -2.70 7.82 -0.52
CA VAL A 73 -3.43 6.58 -0.26
C VAL A 73 -4.87 6.79 -0.71
N ASP A 74 -5.40 5.91 -1.55
CA ASP A 74 -6.77 6.01 -2.06
C ASP A 74 -7.82 5.42 -1.10
N CYS A 75 -7.52 4.27 -0.48
CA CYS A 75 -8.44 3.57 0.41
C CYS A 75 -7.71 3.13 1.69
N ALA A 76 -7.39 4.08 2.59
CA ALA A 76 -6.63 3.81 3.81
C ALA A 76 -7.37 2.87 4.77
N SER A 77 -8.69 2.76 4.69
CA SER A 77 -9.49 1.78 5.43
C SER A 77 -9.13 0.32 5.06
N GLN A 78 -8.49 0.10 3.92
CA GLN A 78 -8.05 -1.21 3.43
C GLN A 78 -6.55 -1.47 3.71
N VAL A 79 -5.90 -0.59 4.47
CA VAL A 79 -4.48 -0.74 4.84
C VAL A 79 -4.36 -1.17 6.29
N THR A 80 -3.60 -2.23 6.53
CA THR A 80 -3.22 -2.67 7.89
C THR A 80 -1.72 -2.48 8.09
N LEU A 81 -1.35 -1.77 9.17
CA LEU A 81 0.03 -1.50 9.53
C LEU A 81 0.42 -2.25 10.80
N GLY A 82 1.56 -2.90 10.78
CA GLY A 82 2.21 -3.49 11.94
C GLY A 82 2.90 -2.45 12.84
N LYS A 83 3.64 -2.92 13.85
CA LYS A 83 4.49 -2.10 14.73
C LYS A 83 5.83 -1.82 14.06
N ASN A 84 6.45 -0.66 14.40
CA ASN A 84 7.78 -0.28 13.92
C ASN A 84 7.89 -0.31 12.38
N VAL A 85 6.80 -0.06 11.66
CA VAL A 85 6.82 0.08 10.19
C VAL A 85 7.39 1.46 9.85
N TYR A 86 8.26 1.51 8.84
CA TYR A 86 8.77 2.77 8.32
C TYR A 86 8.29 2.99 6.88
N ILE A 87 7.53 4.05 6.65
CA ILE A 87 7.05 4.47 5.32
C ILE A 87 7.70 5.79 4.96
N ASN A 88 8.53 5.79 3.92
CA ASN A 88 9.23 6.98 3.45
C ASN A 88 8.33 7.90 2.60
N HIS A 89 8.85 9.06 2.22
CA HIS A 89 8.09 10.07 1.48
C HIS A 89 7.69 9.63 0.06
N HIS A 90 6.61 10.22 -0.45
CA HIS A 90 6.05 9.96 -1.78
C HIS A 90 5.64 8.50 -2.04
N VAL A 91 5.39 7.72 -0.99
CA VAL A 91 4.79 6.40 -1.14
C VAL A 91 3.36 6.56 -1.67
N THR A 92 3.00 5.73 -2.65
CA THR A 92 1.66 5.68 -3.24
C THR A 92 1.03 4.31 -2.96
N MET A 93 -0.17 4.28 -2.41
CA MET A 93 -0.93 3.06 -2.18
C MET A 93 -2.28 3.15 -2.90
N MET A 94 -2.45 2.35 -3.96
CA MET A 94 -3.75 2.03 -4.53
C MET A 94 -4.24 0.77 -3.82
N SER A 95 -4.86 0.96 -2.67
CA SER A 95 -5.06 -0.07 -1.65
C SER A 95 -6.43 -0.73 -1.65
N LEU A 96 -7.28 -0.43 -2.62
CA LEU A 96 -8.66 -0.92 -2.72
C LEU A 96 -8.80 -2.45 -2.53
N GLY A 97 -7.81 -3.24 -2.98
CA GLY A 97 -7.76 -4.70 -2.82
C GLY A 97 -7.16 -5.20 -1.51
N GLY A 98 -6.77 -4.29 -0.62
CA GLY A 98 -6.12 -4.59 0.65
C GLY A 98 -4.59 -4.54 0.58
N VAL A 99 -3.99 -3.85 1.55
CA VAL A 99 -2.53 -3.81 1.76
C VAL A 99 -2.26 -4.16 3.22
N GLN A 100 -1.47 -5.20 3.43
CA GLN A 100 -0.97 -5.57 4.76
C GLN A 100 0.53 -5.33 4.81
N ILE A 101 0.98 -4.59 5.81
CA ILE A 101 2.40 -4.32 6.07
C ILE A 101 2.69 -4.74 7.49
N ASP A 102 3.48 -5.79 7.66
CA ASP A 102 3.78 -6.39 8.96
C ASP A 102 4.89 -5.65 9.72
N ASP A 103 5.11 -6.07 10.97
CA ASP A 103 6.03 -5.43 11.91
C ASP A 103 7.44 -5.26 11.34
N GLY A 104 8.00 -4.06 11.51
CA GLY A 104 9.38 -3.75 11.14
C GLY A 104 9.66 -3.67 9.64
N ALA A 105 8.64 -3.77 8.79
CA ALA A 105 8.82 -3.60 7.34
C ALA A 105 9.19 -2.14 7.01
N MET A 106 9.99 -1.95 5.97
CA MET A 106 10.50 -0.64 5.55
C MET A 106 10.21 -0.39 4.07
N LEU A 107 9.50 0.70 3.79
CA LEU A 107 9.24 1.18 2.43
C LEU A 107 10.09 2.40 2.13
N GLY A 108 10.95 2.30 1.13
CA GLY A 108 11.77 3.41 0.65
C GLY A 108 10.94 4.50 -0.06
N PRO A 109 11.57 5.64 -0.39
CA PRO A 109 10.88 6.74 -1.04
C PRO A 109 10.30 6.34 -2.40
N GLU A 110 9.15 6.91 -2.73
CA GLU A 110 8.46 6.69 -4.00
C GLU A 110 8.09 5.21 -4.27
N VAL A 111 7.95 4.37 -3.25
CA VAL A 111 7.41 3.01 -3.40
C VAL A 111 5.95 3.09 -3.80
N GLY A 112 5.54 2.27 -4.79
CA GLY A 112 4.16 2.11 -5.23
C GLY A 112 3.62 0.72 -4.90
N LEU A 113 2.47 0.66 -4.22
CA LEU A 113 1.72 -0.57 -3.95
C LEU A 113 0.40 -0.50 -4.72
N PHE A 114 0.20 -1.40 -5.68
CA PHE A 114 -0.95 -1.36 -6.59
C PHE A 114 -1.76 -2.65 -6.47
N THR A 115 -2.94 -2.57 -5.88
CA THR A 115 -3.81 -3.75 -5.64
C THR A 115 -4.89 -3.92 -6.70
N VAL A 116 -4.99 -3.00 -7.65
CA VAL A 116 -6.07 -2.91 -8.64
C VAL A 116 -5.55 -3.16 -10.05
N ASN A 117 -6.33 -3.89 -10.84
CA ASN A 117 -6.20 -3.98 -12.29
C ASN A 117 -7.56 -3.73 -12.96
N HIS A 118 -7.52 -3.32 -14.22
CA HIS A 118 -8.70 -3.26 -15.09
C HIS A 118 -8.80 -4.52 -15.95
N GLU A 119 -10.03 -4.95 -16.24
CA GLU A 119 -10.27 -6.10 -17.10
C GLU A 119 -9.87 -5.78 -18.56
N PRO A 120 -9.01 -6.61 -19.18
CA PRO A 120 -8.68 -6.43 -20.59
C PRO A 120 -9.94 -6.45 -21.47
N GLY A 121 -10.15 -5.40 -22.25
CA GLY A 121 -11.33 -5.25 -23.11
C GLY A 121 -12.52 -4.53 -22.47
N ASN A 122 -12.54 -4.37 -21.14
CA ASN A 122 -13.53 -3.55 -20.43
C ASN A 122 -12.89 -2.76 -19.27
N LEU A 123 -12.25 -1.64 -19.58
CA LEU A 123 -11.54 -0.83 -18.60
C LEU A 123 -12.43 -0.19 -17.52
N HIS A 124 -13.75 -0.31 -17.63
CA HIS A 124 -14.67 0.09 -16.57
C HIS A 124 -14.86 -1.01 -15.50
N THR A 125 -14.45 -2.23 -15.79
CA THR A 125 -14.47 -3.33 -14.82
C THR A 125 -13.10 -3.46 -14.18
N ILE A 126 -13.07 -3.46 -12.85
CA ILE A 126 -11.88 -3.65 -12.04
C ILE A 126 -11.87 -5.01 -11.37
N MET A 127 -10.68 -5.49 -11.10
CA MET A 127 -10.39 -6.64 -10.27
C MET A 127 -9.27 -6.28 -9.29
N THR A 128 -9.31 -6.83 -8.09
CA THR A 128 -8.32 -6.54 -7.06
C THR A 128 -7.65 -7.81 -6.55
N LYS A 129 -6.42 -7.67 -6.07
CA LYS A 129 -5.73 -8.69 -5.28
C LYS A 129 -4.92 -8.00 -4.19
N PRO A 130 -4.92 -8.53 -2.95
CA PRO A 130 -4.19 -7.92 -1.86
C PRO A 130 -2.68 -7.98 -2.07
N ILE A 131 -1.97 -7.05 -1.43
CA ILE A 131 -0.51 -7.06 -1.30
C ILE A 131 -0.16 -7.32 0.16
N HIS A 132 0.81 -8.20 0.39
CA HIS A 132 1.34 -8.47 1.72
C HIS A 132 2.84 -8.22 1.77
N ILE A 133 3.27 -7.31 2.63
CA ILE A 133 4.67 -7.04 2.94
C ILE A 133 4.94 -7.64 4.32
N GLU A 134 5.62 -8.78 4.34
CA GLU A 134 5.87 -9.52 5.57
C GLU A 134 6.92 -8.86 6.46
N LYS A 135 6.98 -9.36 7.70
CA LYS A 135 7.82 -8.84 8.80
C LYS A 135 9.26 -8.56 8.36
N GLY A 136 9.73 -7.33 8.62
CA GLY A 136 11.11 -6.93 8.38
C GLY A 136 11.52 -6.87 6.90
N ALA A 137 10.61 -7.01 5.95
CA ALA A 137 10.91 -6.83 4.53
C ALA A 137 11.31 -5.38 4.23
N TRP A 138 12.25 -5.19 3.30
CA TRP A 138 12.73 -3.88 2.89
C TRP A 138 12.58 -3.66 1.39
N LEU A 139 11.78 -2.67 1.03
CA LEU A 139 11.60 -2.22 -0.35
C LEU A 139 12.45 -0.96 -0.57
N GLY A 140 13.40 -1.03 -1.50
CA GLY A 140 14.21 0.13 -1.90
C GLY A 140 13.38 1.20 -2.62
N ALA A 141 14.00 2.36 -2.86
CA ALA A 141 13.33 3.48 -3.51
C ALA A 141 12.71 3.12 -4.86
N ARG A 142 11.51 3.64 -5.15
CA ARG A 142 10.81 3.46 -6.44
C ARG A 142 10.49 2.01 -6.80
N VAL A 143 10.41 1.11 -5.83
CA VAL A 143 9.89 -0.23 -6.06
C VAL A 143 8.40 -0.14 -6.35
N SER A 144 7.93 -0.87 -7.37
CA SER A 144 6.51 -1.03 -7.67
C SER A 144 6.11 -2.48 -7.40
N VAL A 145 5.08 -2.68 -6.58
CA VAL A 145 4.52 -4.00 -6.27
C VAL A 145 3.15 -4.14 -6.92
N LEU A 146 2.96 -5.20 -7.70
CA LEU A 146 1.73 -5.44 -8.46
C LEU A 146 0.71 -6.27 -7.67
N PRO A 147 -0.57 -6.29 -8.10
CA PRO A 147 -1.64 -6.95 -7.36
C PRO A 147 -1.37 -8.43 -7.10
N GLY A 148 -1.65 -8.87 -5.87
CA GLY A 148 -1.56 -10.25 -5.44
C GLY A 148 -0.17 -10.71 -5.02
N VAL A 149 0.80 -9.80 -4.89
CA VAL A 149 2.19 -10.13 -4.54
C VAL A 149 2.38 -10.14 -3.03
N THR A 150 3.10 -11.16 -2.57
CA THR A 150 3.68 -11.24 -1.22
C THR A 150 5.18 -10.98 -1.27
N ILE A 151 5.67 -10.05 -0.44
CA ILE A 151 7.11 -9.86 -0.19
C ILE A 151 7.43 -10.58 1.12
N GLY A 152 8.16 -11.68 1.04
CA GLY A 152 8.44 -12.57 2.15
C GLY A 152 9.27 -11.93 3.27
N GLN A 153 9.16 -12.51 4.46
CA GLN A 153 9.82 -12.04 5.68
C GLN A 153 11.32 -11.76 5.45
N GLY A 154 11.79 -10.58 5.86
CA GLY A 154 13.19 -10.19 5.75
C GLY A 154 13.72 -10.11 4.31
N ALA A 155 12.86 -10.20 3.31
CA ALA A 155 13.29 -10.02 1.92
C ALA A 155 13.66 -8.57 1.62
N ILE A 156 14.60 -8.39 0.70
CA ILE A 156 15.03 -7.08 0.22
C ILE A 156 14.72 -6.95 -1.26
N VAL A 157 13.99 -5.91 -1.63
CA VAL A 157 13.73 -5.56 -3.03
C VAL A 157 14.54 -4.33 -3.40
N GLY A 158 15.44 -4.49 -4.37
CA GLY A 158 16.33 -3.40 -4.79
C GLY A 158 15.60 -2.26 -5.50
N THR A 159 16.20 -1.08 -5.44
CA THR A 159 15.67 0.18 -6.00
C THR A 159 15.21 0.03 -7.47
N LYS A 160 14.07 0.65 -7.82
CA LYS A 160 13.46 0.67 -9.16
C LYS A 160 13.03 -0.70 -9.69
N SER A 161 12.86 -1.68 -8.82
CA SER A 161 12.34 -2.99 -9.22
C SER A 161 10.82 -2.96 -9.42
N VAL A 162 10.32 -3.79 -10.35
CA VAL A 162 8.89 -4.05 -10.53
C VAL A 162 8.60 -5.49 -10.13
N VAL A 163 7.88 -5.67 -9.03
CA VAL A 163 7.59 -6.99 -8.46
C VAL A 163 6.26 -7.49 -9.00
N THR A 164 6.33 -8.53 -9.82
CA THR A 164 5.19 -9.13 -10.52
C THR A 164 4.82 -10.52 -9.99
N LYS A 165 5.60 -11.07 -9.06
CA LYS A 165 5.43 -12.37 -8.42
C LYS A 165 5.99 -12.31 -7.01
N ASP A 166 5.56 -13.23 -6.16
CA ASP A 166 6.04 -13.32 -4.78
C ASP A 166 7.56 -13.39 -4.69
N ILE A 167 8.10 -12.71 -3.69
CA ILE A 167 9.52 -12.75 -3.33
C ILE A 167 9.67 -13.64 -2.10
N PRO A 168 10.45 -14.73 -2.18
CA PRO A 168 10.65 -15.63 -1.05
C PRO A 168 11.29 -14.92 0.16
N PRO A 169 11.03 -15.42 1.39
CA PRO A 169 11.66 -14.89 2.60
C PRO A 169 13.20 -14.90 2.52
N TYR A 170 13.81 -13.92 3.15
CA TYR A 170 15.27 -13.79 3.29
C TYR A 170 16.02 -13.86 1.95
N THR A 171 15.48 -13.24 0.92
CA THR A 171 16.13 -13.12 -0.39
C THR A 171 16.34 -11.68 -0.79
N VAL A 172 17.26 -11.45 -1.71
CA VAL A 172 17.42 -10.17 -2.42
C VAL A 172 16.89 -10.34 -3.85
N ALA A 173 15.94 -9.49 -4.25
CA ALA A 173 15.39 -9.44 -5.59
C ALA A 173 15.59 -8.07 -6.22
N VAL A 174 15.90 -8.03 -7.52
CA VAL A 174 16.11 -6.78 -8.27
C VAL A 174 15.58 -6.88 -9.70
N GLY A 175 15.31 -5.74 -10.31
CA GLY A 175 15.05 -5.63 -11.74
C GLY A 175 13.59 -5.41 -12.13
N ASN A 176 13.34 -5.33 -13.42
CA ASN A 176 12.01 -5.22 -14.04
C ASN A 176 11.88 -6.27 -15.17
N PRO A 177 11.12 -7.35 -14.94
CA PRO A 177 10.52 -7.75 -13.67
C PRO A 177 11.57 -8.19 -12.63
N ALA A 178 11.27 -8.04 -11.35
CA ALA A 178 12.17 -8.43 -10.26
C ALA A 178 12.48 -9.93 -10.26
N ARG A 179 13.74 -10.28 -10.01
CA ARG A 179 14.22 -11.66 -9.90
C ARG A 179 15.12 -11.79 -8.67
N VAL A 180 14.98 -12.92 -7.97
CA VAL A 180 15.89 -13.26 -6.87
C VAL A 180 17.31 -13.42 -7.41
N ILE A 181 18.25 -12.73 -6.80
CA ILE A 181 19.68 -12.76 -7.15
C ILE A 181 20.55 -13.33 -6.04
N ARG A 182 20.02 -13.38 -4.81
CA ARG A 182 20.81 -13.85 -3.65
C ARG A 182 19.88 -14.30 -2.52
N GLN A 183 20.31 -15.33 -1.78
CA GLN A 183 19.77 -15.72 -0.49
C GLN A 183 20.51 -14.94 0.62
N LEU A 184 19.79 -14.52 1.66
CA LEU A 184 20.37 -13.91 2.85
C LEU A 184 20.59 -14.98 3.93
N GLU A 185 21.70 -14.86 4.65
CA GLU A 185 21.92 -15.61 5.89
C GLU A 185 21.11 -14.96 7.02
N HIS A 186 20.49 -15.75 7.92
CA HIS A 186 19.63 -15.30 9.02
C HIS A 186 19.85 -16.16 10.27
#